data_7b56e40970e72dbd8b84149d99dedaa0
#
_entry.id   7b56e40970e72dbd8b84149d99dedaa0
#
_cell.length_a   1.000
_cell.length_b   1.000
_cell.length_c   1.000
_cell.angle_alpha   90.00
_cell.angle_beta   90.00
_cell.angle_gamma   90.00
#
_symmetry.space_group_name_H-M   'P 1'
#
loop_
_entity.id
_entity.type
_entity.pdbx_description
1 polymer ?
#
loop_
_entity_poly.entity_id
_entity_poly.type
_entity_poly.pdbx_seq_one_letter_code
_entity_poly.pdbx_strand_id
1 'polypeptide(L)'
;MSRFAAAVAGATLLIASAVPAAAEPTLTELPLEDGGIQRVLYASPANPRAALIMLPGGNGMVEFGPDGSFRRMGGSFLLRTLPLWQAQGFAVAVLSPPNGMSLLGYRHTPAYAAAIEQAVDFVRSRANIPVWLVGTSQGTTAAIGAAARLGVKVTGIVVMSSVTGRSSAGETLFDSEPGRVTVPVLIVANNGDTCPASPPKDAPKIAEALTQAPRKEIVYLESTMIQGQPCEAEAPHSYFGIEQATVERVAKWITATSR
;
A
#
# COMPACT_ATOMS: atom_id res chain seq x y z
N MET A 1 1.88 -60.70 46.41
CA MET A 1 2.00 -60.35 44.96
C MET A 1 1.63 -58.89 44.79
N SER A 2 2.60 -58.01 44.82
CA SER A 2 2.38 -56.55 44.78
C SER A 2 2.68 -56.09 43.36
N ARG A 3 1.69 -55.46 42.67
CA ARG A 3 1.82 -54.88 41.31
C ARG A 3 2.15 -53.41 41.44
N PHE A 4 3.34 -53.02 41.06
CA PHE A 4 3.73 -51.62 40.86
C PHE A 4 3.19 -51.15 39.52
N ALA A 5 2.35 -50.13 39.51
CA ALA A 5 1.95 -49.42 38.33
C ALA A 5 2.90 -48.23 38.11
N ALA A 6 3.63 -48.22 37.00
CA ALA A 6 4.47 -47.09 36.61
C ALA A 6 3.60 -46.06 35.87
N ALA A 7 3.53 -44.84 36.39
CA ALA A 7 2.91 -43.72 35.71
C ALA A 7 3.93 -43.04 34.77
N VAL A 8 3.63 -43.05 33.48
CA VAL A 8 4.43 -42.30 32.48
C VAL A 8 3.86 -40.90 32.40
N ALA A 9 4.58 -39.92 32.89
CA ALA A 9 4.24 -38.51 32.71
C ALA A 9 4.72 -38.03 31.35
N GLY A 10 3.77 -37.84 30.43
CA GLY A 10 4.05 -37.22 29.11
C GLY A 10 4.21 -35.71 29.28
N ALA A 11 5.40 -35.18 29.04
CA ALA A 11 5.67 -33.76 28.96
C ALA A 11 5.24 -33.24 27.57
N THR A 12 4.14 -32.49 27.52
CA THR A 12 3.72 -31.80 26.29
C THR A 12 4.58 -30.55 26.11
N LEU A 13 5.47 -30.56 25.10
CA LEU A 13 6.28 -29.40 24.72
C LEU A 13 5.38 -28.41 23.95
N LEU A 14 5.01 -27.30 24.61
CA LEU A 14 4.38 -26.16 23.95
C LEU A 14 5.45 -25.39 23.15
N ILE A 15 5.48 -25.60 21.84
CA ILE A 15 6.29 -24.79 20.93
C ILE A 15 5.58 -23.44 20.78
N ALA A 16 5.99 -22.45 21.55
CA ALA A 16 5.60 -21.06 21.33
C ALA A 16 6.24 -20.58 20.01
N SER A 17 5.45 -20.43 18.98
CA SER A 17 5.88 -19.76 17.74
C SER A 17 6.18 -18.30 18.07
N ALA A 18 7.46 -17.95 18.18
CA ALA A 18 7.87 -16.55 18.33
C ALA A 18 7.44 -15.79 17.05
N VAL A 19 6.49 -14.89 17.20
CA VAL A 19 6.18 -13.89 16.16
C VAL A 19 7.44 -13.03 16.04
N PRO A 20 8.07 -12.94 14.86
CA PRO A 20 9.24 -12.09 14.70
C PRO A 20 8.87 -10.66 15.06
N ALA A 21 9.61 -10.05 15.98
CA ALA A 21 9.41 -8.67 16.36
C ALA A 21 9.53 -7.79 15.11
N ALA A 22 8.54 -6.94 14.89
CA ALA A 22 8.61 -5.92 13.85
C ALA A 22 9.82 -5.02 14.17
N ALA A 23 10.65 -4.74 13.16
CA ALA A 23 11.75 -3.81 13.33
C ALA A 23 11.19 -2.40 13.59
N GLU A 24 11.84 -1.66 14.50
CA GLU A 24 11.49 -0.26 14.75
C GLU A 24 11.54 0.54 13.44
N PRO A 25 10.55 1.39 13.17
CA PRO A 25 10.53 2.21 11.99
C PRO A 25 11.74 3.16 11.94
N THR A 26 12.41 3.24 10.79
CA THR A 26 13.49 4.20 10.55
C THR A 26 13.03 5.31 9.62
N LEU A 27 13.25 6.56 10.02
CA LEU A 27 12.98 7.73 9.19
C LEU A 27 14.28 8.16 8.49
N THR A 28 14.25 8.18 7.15
CA THR A 28 15.41 8.54 6.31
C THR A 28 15.04 9.68 5.38
N GLU A 29 15.95 10.62 5.16
CA GLU A 29 15.82 11.66 4.14
C GLU A 29 16.47 11.20 2.84
N LEU A 30 15.73 11.29 1.74
CA LEU A 30 16.22 11.04 0.40
C LEU A 30 16.39 12.37 -0.33
N PRO A 31 17.57 12.66 -0.88
CA PRO A 31 17.78 13.84 -1.71
C PRO A 31 17.02 13.68 -3.03
N LEU A 32 16.37 14.71 -3.50
CA LEU A 32 15.72 14.75 -4.81
C LEU A 32 16.64 15.40 -5.86
N GLU A 33 16.41 15.11 -7.13
CA GLU A 33 17.23 15.65 -8.23
C GLU A 33 17.17 17.19 -8.32
N ASP A 34 16.08 17.80 -7.88
CA ASP A 34 15.91 19.25 -7.82
C ASP A 34 16.59 19.93 -6.60
N GLY A 35 17.34 19.14 -5.81
CA GLY A 35 17.98 19.59 -4.58
C GLY A 35 17.05 19.64 -3.37
N GLY A 36 15.79 19.19 -3.54
CA GLY A 36 14.84 19.04 -2.45
C GLY A 36 15.05 17.75 -1.65
N ILE A 37 14.15 17.49 -0.71
CA ILE A 37 14.16 16.27 0.10
C ILE A 37 12.78 15.60 0.12
N GLN A 38 12.80 14.27 0.21
CA GLN A 38 11.66 13.43 0.55
C GLN A 38 12.03 12.56 1.75
N ARG A 39 11.11 12.42 2.72
CA ARG A 39 11.33 11.51 3.85
C ARG A 39 10.64 10.18 3.59
N VAL A 40 11.31 9.11 4.01
CA VAL A 40 10.81 7.74 3.94
C VAL A 40 10.80 7.15 5.34
N LEU A 41 9.64 6.77 5.82
CA LEU A 41 9.48 5.93 7.00
C LEU A 41 9.52 4.47 6.53
N TYR A 42 10.58 3.75 6.89
CA TYR A 42 10.77 2.36 6.51
C TYR A 42 10.74 1.44 7.72
N ALA A 43 9.95 0.38 7.65
CA ALA A 43 9.91 -0.68 8.65
C ALA A 43 9.86 -2.05 7.98
N SER A 44 10.65 -3.00 8.46
CA SER A 44 10.79 -4.32 7.85
C SER A 44 10.82 -5.41 8.91
N PRO A 45 10.10 -6.53 8.73
CA PRO A 45 10.37 -7.74 9.48
C PRO A 45 11.75 -8.31 9.11
N ALA A 46 12.28 -9.22 9.92
CA ALA A 46 13.61 -9.80 9.72
C ALA A 46 13.80 -10.45 8.33
N ASN A 47 12.76 -11.10 7.81
CA ASN A 47 12.77 -11.79 6.51
C ASN A 47 11.55 -11.35 5.68
N PRO A 48 11.59 -10.15 5.09
CA PRO A 48 10.46 -9.65 4.32
C PRO A 48 10.32 -10.41 3.01
N ARG A 49 9.08 -10.76 2.65
CA ARG A 49 8.77 -11.44 1.37
C ARG A 49 8.65 -10.48 0.19
N ALA A 50 8.33 -9.24 0.45
CA ALA A 50 8.30 -8.13 -0.50
C ALA A 50 8.27 -6.81 0.27
N ALA A 51 8.51 -5.70 -0.42
CA ALA A 51 8.34 -4.36 0.11
C ALA A 51 7.16 -3.65 -0.55
N LEU A 52 6.40 -2.91 0.24
CA LEU A 52 5.25 -2.13 -0.20
C LEU A 52 5.55 -0.64 -0.02
N ILE A 53 5.58 0.10 -1.11
CA ILE A 53 5.62 1.56 -1.07
C ILE A 53 4.19 2.06 -0.98
N MET A 54 3.86 2.70 0.13
CA MET A 54 2.51 3.16 0.46
C MET A 54 2.27 4.57 -0.07
N LEU A 55 1.27 4.71 -0.95
CA LEU A 55 0.90 5.94 -1.63
C LEU A 55 -0.52 6.34 -1.22
N PRO A 56 -0.70 7.06 -0.08
CA PRO A 56 -2.01 7.42 0.42
C PRO A 56 -2.70 8.46 -0.45
N GLY A 57 -4.04 8.52 -0.32
CA GLY A 57 -4.89 9.46 -1.03
C GLY A 57 -4.87 10.90 -0.50
N GLY A 58 -6.00 11.58 -0.64
CA GLY A 58 -6.18 12.98 -0.21
C GLY A 58 -5.14 13.90 -0.86
N ASN A 59 -4.68 14.91 -0.13
CA ASN A 59 -3.62 15.81 -0.61
C ASN A 59 -2.20 15.23 -0.50
N GLY A 60 -2.05 14.01 0.06
CA GLY A 60 -0.77 13.31 0.19
C GLY A 60 0.21 13.93 1.18
N MET A 61 -0.19 14.90 1.97
CA MET A 61 0.68 15.59 2.93
C MET A 61 0.94 14.72 4.17
N VAL A 62 1.65 13.60 3.96
CA VAL A 62 2.15 12.78 5.07
C VAL A 62 3.24 13.55 5.80
N GLU A 63 3.08 13.70 7.10
CA GLU A 63 4.03 14.38 7.97
C GLU A 63 4.43 13.45 9.12
N PHE A 64 5.74 13.33 9.33
CA PHE A 64 6.31 12.49 10.38
C PHE A 64 6.75 13.31 11.60
N GLY A 65 6.53 12.77 12.79
CA GLY A 65 7.20 13.20 14.00
C GLY A 65 8.67 12.71 14.04
N PRO A 66 9.47 13.24 14.97
CA PRO A 66 10.86 12.80 15.16
C PRO A 66 10.99 11.31 15.51
N ASP A 67 9.99 10.76 16.13
CA ASP A 67 9.85 9.35 16.54
C ASP A 67 9.26 8.43 15.45
N GLY A 68 9.05 8.97 14.23
CA GLY A 68 8.39 8.23 13.15
C GLY A 68 6.87 8.15 13.26
N SER A 69 6.26 8.78 14.27
CA SER A 69 4.79 8.88 14.36
C SER A 69 4.21 9.73 13.23
N PHE A 70 2.94 9.51 12.91
CA PHE A 70 2.24 10.33 11.91
C PHE A 70 1.58 11.54 12.56
N ARG A 71 2.04 12.73 12.23
CA ARG A 71 1.40 14.00 12.60
C ARG A 71 0.22 14.33 11.71
N ARG A 72 0.25 13.88 10.45
CA ARG A 72 -0.81 14.03 9.45
C ARG A 72 -1.03 12.75 8.68
N MET A 73 -2.24 12.52 8.21
CA MET A 73 -2.68 11.38 7.40
C MET A 73 -2.66 10.02 8.13
N GLY A 74 -2.25 9.93 9.40
CA GLY A 74 -2.15 8.67 10.15
C GLY A 74 -3.44 7.84 10.19
N GLY A 75 -4.61 8.49 10.09
CA GLY A 75 -5.91 7.82 10.00
C GLY A 75 -6.23 7.21 8.63
N SER A 76 -5.48 7.52 7.57
CA SER A 76 -5.72 6.92 6.24
C SER A 76 -5.52 5.41 6.25
N PHE A 77 -6.26 4.69 5.41
CA PHE A 77 -6.24 3.20 5.39
C PHE A 77 -4.81 2.64 5.37
N LEU A 78 -3.97 3.06 4.43
CA LEU A 78 -2.62 2.51 4.29
C LEU A 78 -1.76 2.72 5.53
N LEU A 79 -1.89 3.88 6.20
CA LEU A 79 -1.03 4.21 7.33
C LEU A 79 -1.53 3.60 8.64
N ARG A 80 -2.84 3.61 8.90
CA ARG A 80 -3.37 2.96 10.11
C ARG A 80 -3.24 1.44 10.09
N THR A 81 -3.08 0.84 8.89
CA THR A 81 -2.95 -0.61 8.72
C THR A 81 -1.50 -1.10 8.57
N LEU A 82 -0.48 -0.24 8.72
CA LEU A 82 0.92 -0.66 8.63
C LEU A 82 1.26 -1.90 9.47
N PRO A 83 0.80 -2.04 10.73
CA PRO A 83 1.07 -3.24 11.51
C PRO A 83 0.48 -4.51 10.89
N LEU A 84 -0.68 -4.41 10.22
CA LEU A 84 -1.31 -5.55 9.55
C LEU A 84 -0.49 -6.02 8.34
N TRP A 85 0.05 -5.08 7.55
CA TRP A 85 0.94 -5.41 6.42
C TRP A 85 2.24 -6.07 6.89
N GLN A 86 2.83 -5.56 7.99
CA GLN A 86 4.03 -6.15 8.58
C GLN A 86 3.76 -7.56 9.13
N ALA A 87 2.60 -7.79 9.75
CA ALA A 87 2.15 -9.11 10.20
C ALA A 87 2.00 -10.11 9.04
N GLN A 88 1.73 -9.63 7.81
CA GLN A 88 1.74 -10.44 6.59
C GLN A 88 3.16 -10.68 6.04
N GLY A 89 4.20 -10.19 6.70
CA GLY A 89 5.60 -10.39 6.31
C GLY A 89 6.09 -9.42 5.24
N PHE A 90 5.49 -8.25 5.09
CA PHE A 90 5.96 -7.21 4.18
C PHE A 90 6.81 -6.16 4.89
N ALA A 91 7.88 -5.72 4.23
CA ALA A 91 8.46 -4.43 4.53
C ALA A 91 7.53 -3.31 4.02
N VAL A 92 7.46 -2.20 4.73
CA VAL A 92 6.64 -1.06 4.36
C VAL A 92 7.48 0.21 4.27
N ALA A 93 7.25 1.01 3.23
CA ALA A 93 7.86 2.31 3.05
C ALA A 93 6.76 3.36 2.84
N VAL A 94 6.69 4.35 3.71
CA VAL A 94 5.74 5.46 3.60
C VAL A 94 6.51 6.72 3.24
N LEU A 95 6.05 7.41 2.19
CA LEU A 95 6.72 8.59 1.68
C LEU A 95 6.05 9.88 2.22
N SER A 96 6.85 10.86 2.67
CA SER A 96 6.36 12.23 2.68
C SER A 96 6.26 12.75 1.24
N PRO A 97 5.46 13.78 0.96
CA PRO A 97 5.55 14.43 -0.35
C PRO A 97 6.90 15.15 -0.49
N PRO A 98 7.43 15.28 -1.74
CA PRO A 98 8.59 16.09 -2.02
C PRO A 98 8.47 17.49 -1.41
N ASN A 99 9.49 17.92 -0.68
CA ASN A 99 9.54 19.27 -0.05
C ASN A 99 8.33 19.64 0.82
N GLY A 100 7.56 18.65 1.31
CA GLY A 100 6.34 18.88 2.10
C GLY A 100 5.17 19.48 1.31
N MET A 101 5.19 19.47 -0.02
CA MET A 101 4.15 20.06 -0.87
C MET A 101 2.88 19.23 -0.92
N SER A 102 1.75 19.83 -1.29
CA SER A 102 0.53 19.09 -1.64
C SER A 102 0.72 18.35 -2.96
N LEU A 103 0.26 17.09 -3.01
CA LEU A 103 0.33 16.25 -4.21
C LEU A 103 -0.89 16.40 -5.13
N LEU A 104 -1.85 17.27 -4.83
CA LEU A 104 -3.00 17.52 -5.71
C LEU A 104 -2.52 18.09 -7.05
N GLY A 105 -2.89 17.45 -8.17
CA GLY A 105 -2.44 17.82 -9.51
C GLY A 105 -0.96 17.50 -9.80
N TYR A 106 -0.25 16.82 -8.89
CA TYR A 106 1.17 16.52 -9.05
C TYR A 106 1.47 15.02 -9.24
N ARG A 107 0.56 14.13 -8.83
CA ARG A 107 0.81 12.69 -8.78
C ARG A 107 1.08 12.02 -10.12
N HIS A 108 0.49 12.54 -11.20
CA HIS A 108 0.67 12.03 -12.56
C HIS A 108 1.97 12.52 -13.23
N THR A 109 2.72 13.42 -12.59
CA THR A 109 3.89 14.06 -13.19
C THR A 109 5.11 13.14 -13.25
N PRO A 110 5.99 13.31 -14.25
CA PRO A 110 7.28 12.61 -14.30
C PRO A 110 8.14 12.87 -13.06
N ALA A 111 8.11 14.09 -12.51
CA ALA A 111 8.89 14.46 -11.34
C ALA A 111 8.47 13.66 -10.09
N TYR A 112 7.16 13.42 -9.90
CA TYR A 112 6.72 12.58 -8.78
C TYR A 112 7.06 11.10 -8.99
N ALA A 113 7.00 10.61 -10.24
CA ALA A 113 7.46 9.26 -10.56
C ALA A 113 8.95 9.08 -10.26
N ALA A 114 9.79 10.09 -10.56
CA ALA A 114 11.22 10.07 -10.20
C ALA A 114 11.44 10.06 -8.68
N ALA A 115 10.65 10.81 -7.91
CA ALA A 115 10.71 10.77 -6.45
C ALA A 115 10.30 9.38 -5.89
N ILE A 116 9.31 8.70 -6.49
CA ILE A 116 8.95 7.32 -6.15
C ILE A 116 10.08 6.36 -6.56
N GLU A 117 10.74 6.57 -7.69
CA GLU A 117 11.88 5.75 -8.13
C GLU A 117 13.02 5.76 -7.11
N GLN A 118 13.37 6.91 -6.57
CA GLN A 118 14.38 6.99 -5.50
C GLN A 118 13.99 6.20 -4.25
N ALA A 119 12.70 6.19 -3.91
CA ALA A 119 12.21 5.35 -2.82
C ALA A 119 12.27 3.85 -3.16
N VAL A 120 12.04 3.46 -4.42
CA VAL A 120 12.25 2.08 -4.90
C VAL A 120 13.71 1.68 -4.75
N ASP A 121 14.64 2.54 -5.18
CA ASP A 121 16.07 2.28 -5.10
C ASP A 121 16.55 2.22 -3.63
N PHE A 122 16.05 3.10 -2.78
CA PHE A 122 16.29 3.04 -1.34
C PHE A 122 15.84 1.70 -0.74
N VAL A 123 14.63 1.25 -1.02
CA VAL A 123 14.11 -0.02 -0.53
C VAL A 123 14.95 -1.19 -1.02
N ARG A 124 15.36 -1.19 -2.29
CA ARG A 124 16.22 -2.22 -2.88
C ARG A 124 17.62 -2.25 -2.29
N SER A 125 18.14 -1.10 -1.87
CA SER A 125 19.42 -1.04 -1.16
C SER A 125 19.39 -1.73 0.21
N ARG A 126 18.18 -1.88 0.81
CA ARG A 126 17.99 -2.55 2.10
C ARG A 126 17.83 -4.06 1.96
N ALA A 127 17.16 -4.51 0.90
CA ALA A 127 16.93 -5.93 0.63
C ALA A 127 16.63 -6.17 -0.86
N ASN A 128 17.19 -7.24 -1.42
CA ASN A 128 16.88 -7.66 -2.79
C ASN A 128 15.57 -8.45 -2.83
N ILE A 129 14.45 -7.76 -2.71
CA ILE A 129 13.09 -8.31 -2.64
C ILE A 129 12.18 -7.65 -3.67
N PRO A 130 11.06 -8.29 -4.05
CA PRO A 130 10.03 -7.67 -4.88
C PRO A 130 9.53 -6.35 -4.29
N VAL A 131 9.38 -5.30 -5.10
CA VAL A 131 8.87 -4.00 -4.68
C VAL A 131 7.53 -3.74 -5.36
N TRP A 132 6.51 -3.45 -4.56
CA TRP A 132 5.16 -3.16 -4.98
C TRP A 132 4.76 -1.72 -4.63
N LEU A 133 4.01 -1.07 -5.52
CA LEU A 133 3.37 0.21 -5.20
C LEU A 133 1.92 -0.05 -4.78
N VAL A 134 1.50 0.49 -3.64
CA VAL A 134 0.14 0.35 -3.13
C VAL A 134 -0.47 1.73 -2.99
N GLY A 135 -1.42 2.06 -3.86
CA GLY A 135 -2.11 3.35 -3.87
C GLY A 135 -3.56 3.23 -3.42
N THR A 136 -4.04 4.22 -2.65
CA THR A 136 -5.47 4.38 -2.32
C THR A 136 -5.98 5.73 -2.76
N SER A 137 -7.24 5.78 -3.25
CA SER A 137 -7.88 7.03 -3.66
C SER A 137 -6.99 7.81 -4.65
N GLN A 138 -6.68 9.07 -4.39
CA GLN A 138 -5.73 9.87 -5.18
C GLN A 138 -4.34 9.22 -5.31
N GLY A 139 -3.93 8.39 -4.35
CA GLY A 139 -2.66 7.65 -4.44
C GLY A 139 -2.62 6.63 -5.58
N THR A 140 -3.76 6.24 -6.14
CA THR A 140 -3.81 5.35 -7.31
C THR A 140 -3.30 6.03 -8.59
N THR A 141 -3.50 7.34 -8.71
CA THR A 141 -2.90 8.18 -9.77
C THR A 141 -1.37 8.08 -9.73
N ALA A 142 -0.79 8.18 -8.53
CA ALA A 142 0.65 8.03 -8.32
C ALA A 142 1.14 6.60 -8.65
N ALA A 143 0.43 5.57 -8.19
CA ALA A 143 0.83 4.18 -8.43
C ALA A 143 0.84 3.84 -9.94
N ILE A 144 -0.20 4.25 -10.67
CA ILE A 144 -0.28 4.10 -12.13
C ILE A 144 0.83 4.90 -12.82
N GLY A 145 0.96 6.20 -12.51
CA GLY A 145 1.93 7.09 -13.17
C GLY A 145 3.38 6.66 -12.95
N ALA A 146 3.71 6.21 -11.75
CA ALA A 146 5.02 5.64 -11.46
C ALA A 146 5.23 4.31 -12.20
N ALA A 147 4.27 3.37 -12.15
CA ALA A 147 4.42 2.08 -12.82
C ALA A 147 4.51 2.22 -14.36
N ALA A 148 3.79 3.16 -14.97
CA ALA A 148 3.87 3.46 -16.40
C ALA A 148 5.27 3.93 -16.85
N ARG A 149 6.05 4.54 -15.94
CA ARG A 149 7.40 5.05 -16.20
C ARG A 149 8.50 4.12 -15.73
N LEU A 150 8.33 3.49 -14.58
CA LEU A 150 9.33 2.62 -13.96
C LEU A 150 9.34 1.20 -14.58
N GLY A 151 8.22 0.76 -15.15
CA GLY A 151 8.12 -0.57 -15.74
C GLY A 151 8.57 -1.65 -14.75
N VAL A 152 9.45 -2.54 -15.20
CA VAL A 152 9.99 -3.67 -14.43
C VAL A 152 10.85 -3.30 -13.21
N LYS A 153 11.11 -2.02 -12.98
CA LYS A 153 11.71 -1.56 -11.72
C LYS A 153 10.78 -1.74 -10.53
N VAL A 154 9.49 -1.97 -10.75
CA VAL A 154 8.55 -2.43 -9.73
C VAL A 154 7.99 -3.79 -10.14
N THR A 155 7.66 -4.63 -9.17
CA THR A 155 7.15 -5.98 -9.43
C THR A 155 5.68 -5.97 -9.83
N GLY A 156 4.93 -4.99 -9.34
CA GLY A 156 3.52 -4.78 -9.64
C GLY A 156 2.91 -3.67 -8.81
N ILE A 157 1.63 -3.44 -9.00
CA ILE A 157 0.89 -2.39 -8.28
C ILE A 157 -0.44 -2.90 -7.74
N VAL A 158 -0.90 -2.28 -6.66
CA VAL A 158 -2.24 -2.42 -6.12
C VAL A 158 -2.90 -1.04 -6.11
N VAL A 159 -4.05 -0.92 -6.75
CA VAL A 159 -4.84 0.31 -6.80
C VAL A 159 -6.18 0.07 -6.11
N MET A 160 -6.46 0.87 -5.08
CA MET A 160 -7.57 0.65 -4.13
C MET A 160 -8.44 1.89 -4.06
N SER A 161 -9.77 1.71 -4.09
CA SER A 161 -10.74 2.85 -4.12
C SER A 161 -10.31 3.94 -5.10
N SER A 162 -10.06 3.52 -6.33
CA SER A 162 -9.35 4.33 -7.34
C SER A 162 -10.17 5.53 -7.79
N VAL A 163 -9.51 6.68 -7.92
CA VAL A 163 -10.13 7.91 -8.42
C VAL A 163 -10.34 7.83 -9.93
N THR A 164 -11.59 7.67 -10.34
CA THR A 164 -12.05 7.61 -11.73
C THR A 164 -12.97 8.76 -12.10
N GLY A 165 -13.60 9.36 -11.08
CA GLY A 165 -14.45 10.54 -11.20
C GLY A 165 -13.68 11.83 -10.90
N ARG A 166 -14.29 12.96 -11.23
CA ARG A 166 -13.72 14.28 -10.89
C ARG A 166 -13.61 14.45 -9.38
N SER A 167 -12.44 14.85 -8.95
CA SER A 167 -12.11 15.16 -7.56
C SER A 167 -11.65 16.61 -7.45
N SER A 168 -11.42 17.08 -6.24
CA SER A 168 -10.81 18.39 -5.97
C SER A 168 -9.39 18.54 -6.55
N ALA A 169 -8.71 17.43 -6.86
CA ALA A 169 -7.40 17.44 -7.51
C ALA A 169 -7.48 17.74 -9.02
N GLY A 170 -8.67 17.65 -9.64
CA GLY A 170 -8.85 17.82 -11.06
C GLY A 170 -8.30 16.67 -11.92
N GLU A 171 -7.61 15.70 -11.32
CA GLU A 171 -7.00 14.54 -11.99
C GLU A 171 -7.68 13.23 -11.58
N THR A 172 -7.61 12.25 -12.48
CA THR A 172 -8.02 10.85 -12.26
C THR A 172 -6.85 9.93 -12.53
N LEU A 173 -6.98 8.65 -12.22
CA LEU A 173 -5.95 7.68 -12.59
C LEU A 173 -5.75 7.54 -14.10
N PHE A 174 -6.75 7.91 -14.92
CA PHE A 174 -6.63 7.83 -16.39
C PHE A 174 -5.67 8.87 -16.97
N ASP A 175 -5.42 9.96 -16.25
CA ASP A 175 -4.44 11.00 -16.64
C ASP A 175 -2.99 10.53 -16.43
N SER A 176 -2.79 9.35 -15.80
CA SER A 176 -1.49 8.78 -15.46
C SER A 176 -0.97 7.71 -16.44
N GLU A 177 -1.49 7.70 -17.67
CA GLU A 177 -1.05 6.79 -18.74
C GLU A 177 -1.20 5.28 -18.41
N PRO A 178 -2.37 4.78 -17.93
CA PRO A 178 -2.55 3.39 -17.52
C PRO A 178 -2.22 2.37 -18.63
N GLY A 179 -2.41 2.75 -19.90
CA GLY A 179 -2.07 1.92 -21.05
C GLY A 179 -0.57 1.57 -21.18
N ARG A 180 0.31 2.27 -20.46
CA ARG A 180 1.75 2.03 -20.46
C ARG A 180 2.22 1.14 -19.29
N VAL A 181 1.33 0.73 -18.41
CA VAL A 181 1.67 -0.15 -17.27
C VAL A 181 1.95 -1.56 -17.79
N THR A 182 3.17 -2.04 -17.60
CA THR A 182 3.67 -3.35 -18.08
C THR A 182 3.90 -4.37 -16.96
N VAL A 183 3.38 -4.10 -15.78
CA VAL A 183 3.50 -4.97 -14.59
C VAL A 183 2.13 -5.46 -14.12
N PRO A 184 2.04 -6.53 -13.30
CA PRO A 184 0.78 -7.01 -12.74
C PRO A 184 0.05 -5.94 -11.93
N VAL A 185 -1.28 -5.90 -12.06
CA VAL A 185 -2.15 -4.92 -11.37
C VAL A 185 -3.28 -5.63 -10.63
N LEU A 186 -3.40 -5.35 -9.34
CA LEU A 186 -4.59 -5.66 -8.55
C LEU A 186 -5.45 -4.40 -8.40
N ILE A 187 -6.70 -4.48 -8.81
CA ILE A 187 -7.71 -3.43 -8.63
C ILE A 187 -8.62 -3.86 -7.49
N VAL A 188 -8.68 -3.07 -6.41
CA VAL A 188 -9.53 -3.35 -5.25
C VAL A 188 -10.58 -2.27 -5.13
N ALA A 189 -11.84 -2.69 -5.14
CA ALA A 189 -12.98 -1.81 -4.97
C ALA A 189 -13.83 -2.28 -3.78
N ASN A 190 -14.48 -1.35 -3.09
CA ASN A 190 -15.45 -1.67 -2.05
C ASN A 190 -16.86 -1.33 -2.56
N ASN A 191 -17.74 -2.32 -2.65
CA ASN A 191 -19.12 -2.13 -3.13
C ASN A 191 -19.91 -1.11 -2.29
N GLY A 192 -19.56 -0.95 -1.02
CA GLY A 192 -20.17 0.05 -0.15
C GLY A 192 -19.58 1.46 -0.29
N ASP A 193 -18.55 1.66 -1.13
CA ASP A 193 -17.94 2.98 -1.32
C ASP A 193 -18.92 3.94 -2.05
N THR A 194 -19.31 4.99 -1.35
CA THR A 194 -20.19 6.03 -1.86
C THR A 194 -19.46 7.34 -2.18
N CYS A 195 -18.12 7.33 -2.14
CA CYS A 195 -17.32 8.48 -2.54
C CYS A 195 -17.50 8.75 -4.06
N PRO A 196 -17.97 9.93 -4.46
CA PRO A 196 -18.25 10.21 -5.87
C PRO A 196 -17.00 10.25 -6.74
N ALA A 197 -15.81 10.39 -6.15
CA ALA A 197 -14.54 10.38 -6.87
C ALA A 197 -14.07 8.96 -7.24
N SER A 198 -14.55 7.92 -6.54
CA SER A 198 -14.07 6.54 -6.68
C SER A 198 -15.20 5.51 -6.75
N PRO A 199 -16.17 5.66 -7.66
CA PRO A 199 -17.29 4.74 -7.75
C PRO A 199 -16.82 3.32 -8.07
N PRO A 200 -17.16 2.28 -7.25
CA PRO A 200 -16.67 0.91 -7.41
C PRO A 200 -17.07 0.28 -8.76
N LYS A 201 -18.16 0.72 -9.35
CA LYS A 201 -18.62 0.29 -10.68
C LYS A 201 -17.65 0.64 -11.82
N ASP A 202 -16.68 1.51 -11.59
CA ASP A 202 -15.68 1.90 -12.57
C ASP A 202 -14.43 0.99 -12.57
N ALA A 203 -14.33 0.01 -11.67
CA ALA A 203 -13.20 -0.93 -11.65
C ALA A 203 -12.98 -1.66 -12.99
N PRO A 204 -14.01 -2.08 -13.77
CA PRO A 204 -13.82 -2.64 -15.10
C PRO A 204 -13.16 -1.65 -16.09
N LYS A 205 -13.51 -0.37 -16.04
CA LYS A 205 -12.90 0.67 -16.90
C LYS A 205 -11.40 0.82 -16.63
N ILE A 206 -10.98 0.64 -15.36
CA ILE A 206 -9.56 0.65 -15.01
C ILE A 206 -8.87 -0.55 -15.64
N ALA A 207 -9.45 -1.74 -15.54
CA ALA A 207 -8.89 -2.94 -16.14
C ALA A 207 -8.81 -2.86 -17.68
N GLU A 208 -9.78 -2.22 -18.32
CA GLU A 208 -9.79 -1.95 -19.77
C GLU A 208 -8.66 -0.99 -20.15
N ALA A 209 -8.43 0.07 -19.38
CA ALA A 209 -7.38 1.06 -19.65
C ALA A 209 -5.95 0.49 -19.47
N LEU A 210 -5.76 -0.57 -18.68
CA LEU A 210 -4.47 -1.23 -18.45
C LEU A 210 -4.12 -2.22 -19.58
N THR A 211 -3.98 -1.71 -20.81
CA THR A 211 -3.87 -2.54 -22.02
C THR A 211 -2.62 -3.40 -22.09
N GLN A 212 -1.50 -2.96 -21.48
CA GLN A 212 -0.22 -3.68 -21.50
C GLN A 212 0.07 -4.46 -20.21
N ALA A 213 -0.79 -4.38 -19.19
CA ALA A 213 -0.58 -5.12 -17.95
C ALA A 213 -0.71 -6.64 -18.19
N PRO A 214 0.34 -7.43 -17.86
CA PRO A 214 0.37 -8.87 -18.16
C PRO A 214 -0.64 -9.68 -17.34
N ARG A 215 -1.02 -9.17 -16.18
CA ARG A 215 -2.03 -9.75 -15.29
C ARG A 215 -2.84 -8.64 -14.62
N LYS A 216 -4.15 -8.76 -14.71
CA LYS A 216 -5.10 -7.86 -14.06
C LYS A 216 -6.12 -8.67 -13.29
N GLU A 217 -6.44 -8.26 -12.08
CA GLU A 217 -7.50 -8.87 -11.29
C GLU A 217 -8.30 -7.77 -10.61
N ILE A 218 -9.62 -7.90 -10.61
CA ILE A 218 -10.53 -7.02 -9.87
C ILE A 218 -11.04 -7.79 -8.66
N VAL A 219 -10.90 -7.20 -7.49
CA VAL A 219 -11.43 -7.71 -6.23
C VAL A 219 -12.42 -6.74 -5.68
N TYR A 220 -13.64 -7.22 -5.46
CA TYR A 220 -14.66 -6.47 -4.74
C TYR A 220 -14.70 -6.93 -3.29
N LEU A 221 -14.68 -5.96 -2.39
CA LEU A 221 -14.91 -6.12 -0.96
C LEU A 221 -16.22 -5.44 -0.60
N GLU A 222 -16.72 -5.70 0.59
CA GLU A 222 -18.01 -5.16 1.03
C GLU A 222 -17.94 -4.69 2.47
N SER A 223 -18.13 -3.40 2.68
CA SER A 223 -18.30 -2.75 3.97
C SER A 223 -19.26 -1.58 3.80
N THR A 224 -20.18 -1.45 4.73
CA THR A 224 -21.12 -0.33 4.78
C THR A 224 -20.93 0.53 6.03
N MET A 225 -19.92 0.21 6.85
CA MET A 225 -19.64 0.95 8.08
C MET A 225 -19.08 2.34 7.76
N ILE A 226 -19.74 3.37 8.25
CA ILE A 226 -19.36 4.77 8.04
C ILE A 226 -19.54 5.56 9.34
N GLN A 227 -18.53 6.35 9.72
CA GLN A 227 -18.54 7.27 10.85
C GLN A 227 -18.19 8.70 10.46
N GLY A 228 -17.69 8.90 9.22
CA GLY A 228 -17.29 10.19 8.65
C GLY A 228 -17.98 10.51 7.33
N GLN A 229 -17.36 11.36 6.53
CA GLN A 229 -17.83 11.67 5.18
C GLN A 229 -17.48 10.53 4.21
N PRO A 230 -18.21 10.35 3.10
CA PRO A 230 -18.02 9.22 2.17
C PRO A 230 -16.59 9.00 1.67
N CYS A 231 -15.79 10.04 1.48
CA CYS A 231 -14.43 9.94 0.96
C CYS A 231 -13.33 9.97 2.05
N GLU A 232 -13.72 9.89 3.33
CA GLU A 232 -12.79 10.01 4.45
C GLU A 232 -12.31 8.65 5.00
N ALA A 233 -11.48 8.73 6.04
CA ALA A 233 -10.81 7.56 6.63
C ALA A 233 -11.78 6.56 7.27
N GLU A 234 -12.86 7.02 7.89
CA GLU A 234 -13.85 6.22 8.61
C GLU A 234 -15.09 5.94 7.76
N ALA A 235 -14.85 5.59 6.48
CA ALA A 235 -15.88 5.27 5.51
C ALA A 235 -15.50 3.99 4.71
N PRO A 236 -16.46 3.37 4.00
CA PRO A 236 -16.20 2.26 3.09
C PRO A 236 -15.12 2.56 2.04
N HIS A 237 -14.97 3.83 1.65
CA HIS A 237 -13.89 4.34 0.79
C HIS A 237 -12.49 3.95 1.31
N SER A 238 -12.32 3.93 2.61
CA SER A 238 -11.08 3.55 3.30
C SER A 238 -11.17 2.17 3.95
N TYR A 239 -12.07 1.31 3.50
CA TYR A 239 -12.23 -0.07 4.02
C TYR A 239 -12.48 -0.13 5.53
N PHE A 240 -13.17 0.88 6.07
CA PHE A 240 -13.44 0.97 7.49
C PHE A 240 -14.27 -0.21 7.99
N GLY A 241 -13.79 -0.83 9.08
CA GLY A 241 -14.39 -2.01 9.70
C GLY A 241 -14.02 -3.35 9.04
N ILE A 242 -13.28 -3.34 7.91
CA ILE A 242 -12.79 -4.56 7.23
C ILE A 242 -11.29 -4.53 6.93
N GLU A 243 -10.53 -3.75 7.68
CA GLU A 243 -9.09 -3.53 7.46
C GLU A 243 -8.32 -4.84 7.39
N GLN A 244 -8.50 -5.73 8.37
CA GLN A 244 -7.81 -7.02 8.45
C GLN A 244 -8.08 -7.88 7.20
N ALA A 245 -9.35 -8.06 6.85
CA ALA A 245 -9.77 -8.87 5.70
C ALA A 245 -9.25 -8.29 4.38
N THR A 246 -9.23 -6.95 4.27
CA THR A 246 -8.70 -6.24 3.11
C THR A 246 -7.20 -6.49 2.94
N VAL A 247 -6.43 -6.30 4.00
CA VAL A 247 -4.97 -6.53 4.00
C VAL A 247 -4.66 -7.99 3.66
N GLU A 248 -5.33 -8.96 4.28
CA GLU A 248 -5.14 -10.39 4.01
C GLU A 248 -5.43 -10.75 2.55
N ARG A 249 -6.53 -10.21 1.98
CA ARG A 249 -6.91 -10.47 0.59
C ARG A 249 -5.86 -9.95 -0.40
N VAL A 250 -5.37 -8.74 -0.18
CA VAL A 250 -4.31 -8.12 -1.00
C VAL A 250 -2.98 -8.85 -0.82
N ALA A 251 -2.59 -9.14 0.42
CA ALA A 251 -1.36 -9.87 0.76
C ALA A 251 -1.29 -11.25 0.07
N LYS A 252 -2.40 -11.97 0.05
CA LYS A 252 -2.52 -13.27 -0.65
C LYS A 252 -2.23 -13.12 -2.14
N TRP A 253 -2.78 -12.09 -2.79
CA TRP A 253 -2.58 -11.86 -4.21
C TRP A 253 -1.13 -11.46 -4.54
N ILE A 254 -0.56 -10.51 -3.79
CA ILE A 254 0.84 -10.09 -3.93
C ILE A 254 1.77 -11.31 -3.82
N THR A 255 1.59 -12.12 -2.77
CA THR A 255 2.43 -13.30 -2.51
C THR A 255 2.32 -14.33 -3.64
N ALA A 256 1.14 -14.53 -4.21
CA ALA A 256 0.92 -15.47 -5.32
C ALA A 256 1.49 -14.96 -6.66
N THR A 257 1.67 -13.63 -6.79
CA THR A 257 2.12 -12.99 -8.03
C THR A 257 3.63 -12.69 -8.02
N SER A 258 4.26 -12.64 -6.86
CA SER A 258 5.71 -12.40 -6.70
C SER A 258 6.59 -13.67 -6.84
N ARG A 259 5.98 -14.82 -7.18
CA ARG A 259 6.68 -16.12 -7.34
C ARG A 259 7.22 -16.31 -8.73
#